data_1952eb5eff922778d56ceafdb675236c
#
_entry.id   1952eb5eff922778d56ceafdb675236c
#
_cell.length_a   1.000
_cell.length_b   1.000
_cell.length_c   1.000
_cell.angle_alpha   90.00
_cell.angle_beta   90.00
_cell.angle_gamma   90.00
#
_symmetry.space_group_name_H-M   'P 1'
#
loop_
_entity.id
_entity.type
_entity.pdbx_description
1 polymer ?
#
loop_
_entity_poly.entity_id
_entity_poly.type
_entity_poly.pdbx_seq_one_letter_code
_entity_poly.pdbx_strand_id
1 'polypeptide(L)'
;MGQKVNPHGLRVGVIQGWNAQWYASKKDFADFLVEDHKIREFIKRKYYTFGISKTTIDRAQGKVTVNIYTSKPGMLIGIKGAGVEQLKKELTKIVKKERTIYINVLEVKKPDMDAQLVAENIAAQIEKRASFRR
;
A
#
# COMPACT_ATOMS: atom_id res chain seq x y z
N MET A 1 -15.98 -4.27 -31.29
CA MET A 1 -15.93 -4.39 -29.81
C MET A 1 -15.65 -3.01 -29.23
N GLY A 2 -16.45 -2.55 -28.25
CA GLY A 2 -16.26 -1.25 -27.64
C GLY A 2 -15.02 -1.20 -26.72
N GLN A 3 -14.36 -0.06 -26.69
CA GLN A 3 -13.29 0.20 -25.72
C GLN A 3 -13.89 0.36 -24.33
N LYS A 4 -13.26 -0.25 -23.32
CA LYS A 4 -13.69 -0.15 -21.91
C LYS A 4 -12.79 0.81 -21.17
N VAL A 5 -13.41 1.70 -20.38
CA VAL A 5 -12.69 2.62 -19.48
C VAL A 5 -12.14 1.85 -18.28
N ASN A 6 -10.99 2.27 -17.75
CA ASN A 6 -10.45 1.70 -16.51
C ASN A 6 -11.45 1.90 -15.36
N PRO A 7 -11.87 0.83 -14.66
CA PRO A 7 -12.89 0.92 -13.62
C PRO A 7 -12.46 1.79 -12.43
N HIS A 8 -11.17 1.88 -12.12
CA HIS A 8 -10.67 2.78 -11.10
C HIS A 8 -10.83 4.25 -11.51
N GLY A 9 -10.49 4.59 -12.77
CA GLY A 9 -10.65 5.94 -13.30
C GLY A 9 -12.09 6.43 -13.27
N LEU A 10 -13.06 5.54 -13.53
CA LEU A 10 -14.48 5.87 -13.44
C LEU A 10 -14.94 6.21 -12.01
N ARG A 11 -14.35 5.56 -11.00
CA ARG A 11 -14.76 5.69 -9.60
C ARG A 11 -14.01 6.77 -8.82
N VAL A 12 -12.86 7.20 -9.32
CA VAL A 12 -12.07 8.26 -8.67
C VAL A 12 -12.85 9.58 -8.67
N GLY A 13 -12.88 10.22 -7.49
CA GLY A 13 -13.63 11.46 -7.29
C GLY A 13 -15.13 11.27 -6.99
N VAL A 14 -15.68 10.06 -7.18
CA VAL A 14 -17.09 9.75 -6.87
C VAL A 14 -17.17 8.92 -5.58
N ILE A 15 -16.61 7.70 -5.59
CA ILE A 15 -16.63 6.78 -4.45
C ILE A 15 -15.24 6.37 -3.95
N GLN A 16 -14.20 6.68 -4.70
CA GLN A 16 -12.81 6.37 -4.34
C GLN A 16 -11.94 7.61 -4.41
N GLY A 17 -11.03 7.75 -3.44
CA GLY A 17 -9.96 8.73 -3.49
C GLY A 17 -8.70 8.18 -4.18
N TRP A 18 -7.75 9.06 -4.42
CA TRP A 18 -6.43 8.69 -4.93
C TRP A 18 -5.60 7.98 -3.86
N ASN A 19 -4.77 7.05 -4.29
CA ASN A 19 -3.79 6.40 -3.40
C ASN A 19 -2.55 7.28 -3.14
N ALA A 20 -2.41 8.38 -3.84
CA ALA A 20 -1.39 9.40 -3.63
C ALA A 20 -2.09 10.74 -3.41
N GLN A 21 -1.84 11.39 -2.27
CA GLN A 21 -2.44 12.67 -1.90
C GLN A 21 -1.33 13.70 -1.74
N TRP A 22 -0.83 14.19 -2.87
CA TRP A 22 0.21 15.21 -2.89
C TRP A 22 0.20 15.96 -4.23
N TYR A 23 0.78 17.15 -4.18
CA TYR A 23 1.06 17.99 -5.34
C TYR A 23 2.56 18.25 -5.43
N ALA A 24 3.11 18.26 -6.63
CA ALA A 24 4.50 18.56 -6.88
C ALA A 24 4.68 19.43 -8.13
N SER A 25 5.80 20.16 -8.18
CA SER A 25 6.21 20.88 -9.39
C SER A 25 6.55 19.91 -10.52
N LYS A 26 6.59 20.39 -11.77
CA LYS A 26 6.98 19.54 -12.91
C LYS A 26 8.36 18.90 -12.74
N LYS A 27 9.28 19.55 -12.03
CA LYS A 27 10.65 19.05 -11.80
C LYS A 27 10.67 17.89 -10.81
N ASP A 28 9.85 17.95 -9.75
CA ASP A 28 9.88 16.99 -8.65
C ASP A 28 8.89 15.85 -8.83
N PHE A 29 7.91 16.02 -9.72
CA PHE A 29 6.81 15.06 -9.92
C PHE A 29 7.31 13.66 -10.26
N ALA A 30 8.26 13.55 -11.20
CA ALA A 30 8.79 12.26 -11.62
C ALA A 30 9.51 11.53 -10.48
N ASP A 31 10.32 12.27 -9.71
CA ASP A 31 11.05 11.72 -8.57
C ASP A 31 10.09 11.18 -7.50
N PHE A 32 9.05 11.96 -7.16
CA PHE A 32 8.07 11.53 -6.15
C PHE A 32 7.28 10.31 -6.62
N LEU A 33 6.91 10.26 -7.89
CA LEU A 33 6.19 9.13 -8.45
C LEU A 33 7.02 7.83 -8.39
N VAL A 34 8.29 7.92 -8.75
CA VAL A 34 9.23 6.79 -8.68
C VAL A 34 9.48 6.34 -7.25
N GLU A 35 9.64 7.29 -6.31
CA GLU A 35 9.78 6.98 -4.88
C GLU A 35 8.53 6.26 -4.35
N ASP A 36 7.33 6.78 -4.65
CA ASP A 36 6.07 6.17 -4.22
C ASP A 36 5.89 4.76 -4.76
N HIS A 37 6.25 4.54 -6.03
CA HIS A 37 6.22 3.21 -6.63
C HIS A 37 7.14 2.23 -5.88
N LYS A 38 8.39 2.64 -5.62
CA LYS A 38 9.36 1.83 -4.87
C LYS A 38 8.88 1.52 -3.45
N ILE A 39 8.29 2.50 -2.75
CA ILE A 39 7.72 2.30 -1.42
C ILE A 39 6.61 1.26 -1.45
N ARG A 40 5.65 1.37 -2.37
CA ARG A 40 4.54 0.43 -2.49
C ARG A 40 5.02 -0.97 -2.84
N GLU A 41 5.91 -1.09 -3.81
CA GLU A 41 6.48 -2.38 -4.22
C GLU A 41 7.26 -3.03 -3.07
N PHE A 42 8.08 -2.28 -2.36
CA PHE A 42 8.83 -2.77 -1.22
C PHE A 42 7.92 -3.29 -0.11
N ILE A 43 6.90 -2.51 0.28
CA ILE A 43 5.95 -2.89 1.32
C ILE A 43 5.20 -4.16 0.89
N LYS A 44 4.69 -4.20 -0.34
CA LYS A 44 3.93 -5.35 -0.85
C LYS A 44 4.77 -6.62 -0.93
N ARG A 45 6.00 -6.52 -1.40
CA ARG A 45 6.91 -7.67 -1.54
C ARG A 45 7.32 -8.24 -0.19
N LYS A 46 7.70 -7.38 0.75
CA LYS A 46 8.24 -7.81 2.04
C LYS A 46 7.18 -8.27 3.03
N TYR A 47 6.04 -7.59 3.03
CA TYR A 47 4.96 -7.80 4.01
C TYR A 47 3.72 -8.45 3.38
N TYR A 48 3.89 -9.20 2.28
CA TYR A 48 2.81 -9.86 1.56
C TYR A 48 1.93 -10.74 2.47
N THR A 49 2.54 -11.50 3.38
CA THR A 49 1.85 -12.42 4.30
C THR A 49 0.96 -11.73 5.34
N PHE A 50 1.11 -10.41 5.51
CA PHE A 50 0.34 -9.63 6.49
C PHE A 50 -1.02 -9.15 5.95
N GLY A 51 -1.33 -9.49 4.70
CA GLY A 51 -2.60 -9.14 4.07
C GLY A 51 -2.75 -7.63 3.89
N ILE A 52 -1.87 -7.05 3.08
CA ILE A 52 -1.92 -5.61 2.77
C ILE A 52 -2.89 -5.37 1.61
N SER A 53 -3.98 -4.67 1.88
CA SER A 53 -4.99 -4.29 0.90
C SER A 53 -4.48 -3.18 -0.01
N LYS A 54 -4.18 -2.02 0.57
CA LYS A 54 -3.67 -0.86 -0.16
C LYS A 54 -2.70 -0.06 0.69
N THR A 55 -1.89 0.76 0.02
CA THR A 55 -0.99 1.73 0.66
C THR A 55 -1.28 3.10 0.08
N THR A 56 -1.64 4.07 0.92
CA THR A 56 -1.77 5.47 0.51
C THR A 56 -0.57 6.27 1.01
N ILE A 57 -0.15 7.24 0.21
CA ILE A 57 1.03 8.05 0.50
C ILE A 57 0.63 9.52 0.41
N ASP A 58 0.82 10.22 1.52
CA ASP A 58 0.55 11.64 1.64
C ASP A 58 1.89 12.37 1.79
N ARG A 59 2.09 13.42 1.00
CA ARG A 59 3.31 14.23 1.08
C ARG A 59 2.95 15.65 1.44
N ALA A 60 3.54 16.13 2.51
CA ALA A 60 3.51 17.52 2.93
C ALA A 60 4.96 18.05 3.02
N GLN A 61 5.12 19.33 3.31
CA GLN A 61 6.44 19.97 3.38
C GLN A 61 7.44 19.17 4.24
N GLY A 62 8.37 18.45 3.57
CA GLY A 62 9.41 17.66 4.22
C GLY A 62 8.95 16.38 4.96
N LYS A 63 7.65 16.05 4.90
CA LYS A 63 7.07 14.87 5.56
C LYS A 63 6.45 13.94 4.54
N VAL A 64 6.67 12.64 4.72
CA VAL A 64 6.05 11.57 3.93
C VAL A 64 5.28 10.67 4.89
N THR A 65 3.97 10.66 4.79
CA THR A 65 3.10 9.81 5.60
C THR A 65 2.65 8.63 4.76
N VAL A 66 2.98 7.43 5.20
CA VAL A 66 2.60 6.17 4.54
C VAL A 66 1.53 5.50 5.37
N ASN A 67 0.31 5.44 4.84
CA ASN A 67 -0.80 4.75 5.49
C ASN A 67 -0.92 3.36 4.88
N ILE A 68 -0.79 2.33 5.68
CA ILE A 68 -0.83 0.92 5.27
C ILE A 68 -2.12 0.29 5.78
N TYR A 69 -2.97 -0.14 4.86
CA TYR A 69 -4.21 -0.84 5.17
C TYR A 69 -3.95 -2.35 5.18
N THR A 70 -4.09 -2.98 6.34
CA THR A 70 -3.80 -4.40 6.53
C THR A 70 -4.92 -5.10 7.30
N SER A 71 -5.10 -6.41 7.01
CA SER A 71 -6.01 -7.27 7.77
C SER A 71 -5.41 -7.74 9.11
N LYS A 72 -4.07 -7.65 9.26
CA LYS A 72 -3.35 -8.14 10.45
C LYS A 72 -2.43 -7.06 11.02
N PRO A 73 -2.99 -5.97 11.58
CA PRO A 73 -2.20 -4.83 12.06
C PRO A 73 -1.22 -5.21 13.17
N GLY A 74 -1.62 -6.10 14.08
CA GLY A 74 -0.76 -6.55 15.18
C GLY A 74 0.54 -7.22 14.71
N MET A 75 0.50 -7.97 13.62
CA MET A 75 1.70 -8.59 13.06
C MET A 75 2.65 -7.56 12.44
N LEU A 76 2.10 -6.52 11.80
CA LEU A 76 2.89 -5.44 11.20
C LEU A 76 3.50 -4.54 12.26
N ILE A 77 2.75 -4.21 13.31
CA ILE A 77 3.24 -3.38 14.41
C ILE A 77 4.32 -4.12 15.19
N GLY A 78 4.13 -5.42 15.43
CA GLY A 78 5.05 -6.26 16.18
C GLY A 78 5.08 -5.93 17.66
N ILE A 79 5.94 -6.62 18.40
CA ILE A 79 6.08 -6.46 19.86
C ILE A 79 6.62 -5.05 20.14
N LYS A 80 5.90 -4.28 20.96
CA LYS A 80 6.26 -2.91 21.37
C LYS A 80 6.54 -1.94 20.21
N GLY A 81 5.97 -2.21 19.01
CA GLY A 81 6.15 -1.33 17.84
C GLY A 81 7.44 -1.57 17.05
N ALA A 82 8.24 -2.57 17.36
CA ALA A 82 9.51 -2.86 16.71
C ALA A 82 9.38 -3.08 15.18
N GLY A 83 8.26 -3.68 14.74
CA GLY A 83 7.99 -3.89 13.31
C GLY A 83 7.87 -2.58 12.52
N VAL A 84 7.14 -1.61 13.07
CA VAL A 84 6.99 -0.29 12.44
C VAL A 84 8.31 0.49 12.45
N GLU A 85 9.10 0.40 13.52
CA GLU A 85 10.41 1.05 13.58
C GLU A 85 11.38 0.47 12.57
N GLN A 86 11.39 -0.85 12.42
CA GLN A 86 12.21 -1.52 11.40
C GLN A 86 11.78 -1.09 10.00
N LEU A 87 10.48 -1.10 9.72
CA LEU A 87 9.93 -0.65 8.44
C LEU A 87 10.31 0.80 8.16
N LYS A 88 10.23 1.68 9.17
CA LYS A 88 10.64 3.09 9.05
C LYS A 88 12.11 3.21 8.66
N LYS A 89 13.01 2.48 9.31
CA LYS A 89 14.45 2.47 8.99
C LYS A 89 14.72 2.02 7.55
N GLU A 90 13.97 1.03 7.07
CA GLU A 90 14.13 0.51 5.71
C GLU A 90 13.58 1.50 4.66
N LEU A 91 12.42 2.09 4.91
CA LEU A 91 11.85 3.09 4.01
C LEU A 91 12.72 4.37 3.94
N THR A 92 13.39 4.73 5.04
CA THR A 92 14.33 5.86 5.03
C THR A 92 15.51 5.66 4.07
N LYS A 93 15.85 4.41 3.72
CA LYS A 93 16.87 4.12 2.70
C LYS A 93 16.37 4.33 1.27
N ILE A 94 15.05 4.25 1.07
CA ILE A 94 14.41 4.38 -0.26
C ILE A 94 14.08 5.85 -0.54
N VAL A 95 13.63 6.57 0.48
CA VAL A 95 13.27 7.99 0.39
C VAL A 95 14.51 8.86 0.54
N LYS A 96 14.58 9.97 -0.17
CA LYS A 96 15.67 10.96 -0.04
C LYS A 96 15.81 11.42 1.43
N LYS A 97 17.05 11.52 1.93
CA LYS A 97 17.39 11.72 3.35
C LYS A 97 16.82 12.98 4.02
N GLU A 98 16.35 13.93 3.24
CA GLU A 98 15.82 15.21 3.72
C GLU A 98 14.38 15.15 4.24
N ARG A 99 13.73 13.99 4.17
CA ARG A 99 12.29 13.85 4.49
C ARG A 99 12.07 12.95 5.69
N THR A 100 11.18 13.38 6.57
CA THR A 100 10.75 12.59 7.73
C THR A 100 9.62 11.65 7.32
N ILE A 101 9.77 10.36 7.63
CA ILE A 101 8.76 9.33 7.32
C ILE A 101 7.91 9.05 8.54
N TYR A 102 6.60 9.09 8.35
CA TYR A 102 5.59 8.64 9.28
C TYR A 102 4.85 7.43 8.71
N ILE A 103 4.58 6.45 9.55
CA ILE A 103 3.90 5.23 9.15
C ILE A 103 2.67 5.08 10.03
N ASN A 104 1.50 5.01 9.40
CA ASN A 104 0.25 4.72 10.04
C ASN A 104 -0.22 3.34 9.60
N VAL A 105 -0.55 2.48 10.55
CA VAL A 105 -1.12 1.16 10.28
C VAL A 105 -2.62 1.23 10.54
N LEU A 106 -3.40 0.98 9.50
CA LEU A 106 -4.86 1.04 9.53
C LEU A 106 -5.43 -0.36 9.33
N GLU A 107 -6.39 -0.72 10.15
CA GLU A 107 -7.05 -2.01 10.08
C GLU A 107 -8.13 -2.04 9.01
N VAL A 108 -8.16 -3.11 8.23
CA VAL A 108 -9.26 -3.45 7.33
C VAL A 108 -10.28 -4.28 8.12
N LYS A 109 -11.37 -3.64 8.57
CA LYS A 109 -12.39 -4.27 9.43
C LYS A 109 -13.06 -5.52 8.85
N LYS A 110 -13.20 -5.56 7.51
CA LYS A 110 -13.86 -6.68 6.79
C LYS A 110 -12.96 -7.16 5.65
N PRO A 111 -11.94 -7.99 5.93
CA PRO A 111 -10.99 -8.45 4.92
C PRO A 111 -11.65 -9.28 3.81
N ASP A 112 -12.72 -10.02 4.13
CA ASP A 112 -13.44 -10.86 3.17
C ASP A 112 -14.26 -10.05 2.14
N MET A 113 -14.46 -8.77 2.37
CA MET A 113 -15.09 -7.84 1.42
C MET A 113 -14.09 -7.04 0.60
N ASP A 114 -12.81 -7.15 0.91
CA ASP A 114 -11.75 -6.46 0.17
C ASP A 114 -11.28 -7.30 -1.01
N ALA A 115 -11.51 -6.80 -2.22
CA ALA A 115 -11.23 -7.53 -3.45
C ALA A 115 -9.75 -7.94 -3.59
N GLN A 116 -8.83 -7.10 -3.13
CA GLN A 116 -7.40 -7.39 -3.19
C GLN A 116 -7.01 -8.54 -2.27
N LEU A 117 -7.51 -8.54 -1.04
CA LEU A 117 -7.23 -9.58 -0.05
C LEU A 117 -7.86 -10.92 -0.43
N VAL A 118 -9.08 -10.89 -0.98
CA VAL A 118 -9.75 -12.10 -1.48
C VAL A 118 -8.99 -12.69 -2.67
N ALA A 119 -8.56 -11.86 -3.62
CA ALA A 119 -7.79 -12.32 -4.77
C ALA A 119 -6.45 -12.97 -4.34
N GLU A 120 -5.75 -12.39 -3.38
CA GLU A 120 -4.50 -12.95 -2.85
C GLU A 120 -4.73 -14.25 -2.08
N ASN A 121 -5.83 -14.36 -1.35
CA ASN A 121 -6.19 -15.59 -0.66
C ASN A 121 -6.48 -16.71 -1.67
N ILE A 122 -7.24 -16.43 -2.74
CA ILE A 122 -7.49 -17.38 -3.81
C ILE A 122 -6.17 -17.81 -4.49
N ALA A 123 -5.30 -16.86 -4.82
CA ALA A 123 -3.99 -17.16 -5.40
C ALA A 123 -3.16 -18.09 -4.51
N ALA A 124 -3.09 -17.81 -3.20
CA ALA A 124 -2.38 -18.65 -2.25
C ALA A 124 -2.98 -20.08 -2.14
N GLN A 125 -4.29 -20.21 -2.28
CA GLN A 125 -4.93 -21.54 -2.32
C GLN A 125 -4.59 -22.31 -3.60
N ILE A 126 -4.56 -21.65 -4.76
CA ILE A 126 -4.15 -22.24 -6.04
C ILE A 126 -2.70 -22.69 -6.00
N GLU A 127 -1.78 -21.87 -5.45
CA GLU A 127 -0.39 -22.22 -5.26
C GLU A 127 -0.22 -23.48 -4.39
N LYS A 128 -1.05 -23.64 -3.36
CA LYS A 128 -1.12 -24.84 -2.51
C LYS A 128 -1.84 -26.01 -3.16
N ARG A 129 -2.17 -25.93 -4.45
CA ARG A 129 -2.88 -26.95 -5.21
C ARG A 129 -4.24 -27.35 -4.62
N ALA A 130 -4.95 -26.42 -3.98
CA ALA A 130 -6.32 -26.64 -3.55
C ALA A 130 -7.23 -26.90 -4.77
N SER A 131 -8.25 -27.74 -4.60
CA SER A 131 -9.19 -28.04 -5.69
C SER A 131 -9.97 -26.80 -6.09
N PHE A 132 -9.77 -26.31 -7.30
CA PHE A 132 -10.45 -25.12 -7.84
C PHE A 132 -11.97 -25.30 -8.01
N ARG A 133 -12.47 -26.56 -7.98
CA ARG A 133 -13.90 -26.86 -8.06
C ARG A 133 -14.64 -26.64 -6.73
N ARG A 134 -13.95 -26.55 -5.62
CA ARG A 134 -14.52 -26.25 -4.30
C ARG A 134 -14.58 -24.75 -4.07
#